data_820af61838b703e57f125970832eacbd
#
_entry.id   820af61838b703e57f125970832eacbd
#
_cell.length_a   1.000
_cell.length_b   1.000
_cell.length_c   1.000
_cell.angle_alpha   90.00
_cell.angle_beta   90.00
_cell.angle_gamma   90.00
#
_symmetry.space_group_name_H-M   'P 1'
#
loop_
_entity.id
_entity.type
_entity.pdbx_description
1 polymer ?
#
loop_
_entity_poly.entity_id
_entity_poly.type
_entity_poly.pdbx_seq_one_letter_code
_entity_poly.pdbx_strand_id
1 'polypeptide(L)'
;LPRVLNLIRTWLVAISFWRAMPPGTTDFLAFWGAGQVTAAGEPAAAYDLAAQQQVQTSTGSPGWFAFVNPPPFLFALVPLGLLPLPIAWIVWVALTWGASLQPR
;
A
#
# COMPACT_ATOMS: atom_id res chain seq x y z
N LEU A 1 -9.06 29.14 -2.73
CA LEU A 1 -9.56 28.19 -3.74
C LEU A 1 -9.84 26.84 -3.09
N PRO A 2 -11.11 26.38 -3.11
CA PRO A 2 -11.50 25.17 -2.38
C PRO A 2 -10.73 23.92 -2.77
N ARG A 3 -10.41 23.76 -4.06
CA ARG A 3 -9.70 22.57 -4.54
C ARG A 3 -8.27 22.49 -4.02
N VAL A 4 -7.60 23.66 -3.99
CA VAL A 4 -6.22 23.72 -3.48
C VAL A 4 -6.21 23.44 -1.99
N LEU A 5 -7.16 24.01 -1.26
CA LEU A 5 -7.28 23.78 0.19
C LEU A 5 -7.58 22.31 0.48
N ASN A 6 -8.44 21.66 -0.32
CA ASN A 6 -8.75 20.25 -0.15
C ASN A 6 -7.54 19.37 -0.43
N LEU A 7 -6.73 19.70 -1.43
CA LEU A 7 -5.50 18.97 -1.72
C LEU A 7 -4.50 19.09 -0.58
N ILE A 8 -4.30 20.30 -0.06
CA ILE A 8 -3.40 20.55 1.07
C ILE A 8 -3.87 19.78 2.29
N ARG A 9 -5.17 19.82 2.57
CA ARG A 9 -5.78 19.11 3.70
C ARG A 9 -5.55 17.60 3.55
N THR A 10 -5.77 17.05 2.37
CA THR A 10 -5.58 15.61 2.11
C THR A 10 -4.13 15.20 2.35
N TRP A 11 -3.18 15.98 1.85
CA TRP A 11 -1.76 15.69 2.04
C TRP A 11 -1.33 15.81 3.50
N LEU A 12 -1.85 16.82 4.22
CA LEU A 12 -1.55 16.97 5.64
C LEU A 12 -2.07 15.79 6.44
N VAL A 13 -3.27 15.32 6.14
CA VAL A 13 -3.84 14.15 6.80
C VAL A 13 -3.04 12.90 6.46
N ALA A 14 -2.63 12.73 5.20
CA ALA A 14 -1.82 11.59 4.79
C ALA A 14 -0.48 11.57 5.53
N ILE A 15 0.18 12.72 5.66
CA ILE A 15 1.43 12.85 6.38
C ILE A 15 1.24 12.53 7.87
N SER A 16 0.17 13.06 8.46
CA SER A 16 -0.16 12.80 9.86
C SER A 16 -0.44 11.32 10.09
N PHE A 17 -1.16 10.69 9.16
CA PHE A 17 -1.46 9.27 9.21
C PHE A 17 -0.20 8.43 9.09
N TRP A 18 0.72 8.82 8.23
CA TRP A 18 2.01 8.17 8.09
C TRP A 18 2.78 8.15 9.40
N ARG A 19 2.79 9.27 10.12
CA ARG A 19 3.49 9.39 11.39
C ARG A 19 2.81 8.61 12.51
N ALA A 20 1.46 8.64 12.52
CA ALA A 20 0.68 7.97 13.57
C ALA A 20 0.52 6.48 13.32
N MET A 21 0.35 6.09 12.06
CA MET A 21 0.15 4.69 11.65
C MET A 21 1.02 4.40 10.42
N PRO A 22 2.31 4.08 10.64
CA PRO A 22 3.19 3.73 9.52
C PRO A 22 2.68 2.49 8.80
N PRO A 23 2.95 2.34 7.49
CA PRO A 23 2.42 1.22 6.70
C PRO A 23 2.75 -0.16 7.27
N GLY A 24 3.83 -0.28 8.02
CA GLY A 24 4.20 -1.54 8.67
C GLY A 24 3.24 -2.00 9.76
N THR A 25 2.28 -1.16 10.18
CA THR A 25 1.27 -1.52 11.18
C THR A 25 -0.10 -1.76 10.55
N THR A 26 -0.21 -1.79 9.21
CA THR A 26 -1.47 -1.94 8.50
C THR A 26 -1.36 -3.04 7.45
N ASP A 27 -2.52 -3.55 7.02
CA ASP A 27 -2.61 -4.56 5.96
C ASP A 27 -2.04 -4.08 4.62
N PHE A 28 -1.85 -2.78 4.45
CA PHE A 28 -1.27 -2.23 3.23
C PHE A 28 0.08 -2.89 2.91
N LEU A 29 0.84 -3.24 3.91
CA LEU A 29 2.15 -3.86 3.73
C LEU A 29 2.03 -5.20 2.97
N ALA A 30 0.96 -5.96 3.23
CA ALA A 30 0.70 -7.20 2.50
C ALA A 30 0.35 -6.91 1.03
N PHE A 31 -0.42 -5.87 0.77
CA PHE A 31 -0.76 -5.48 -0.60
C PHE A 31 0.47 -5.02 -1.38
N TRP A 32 1.31 -4.20 -0.77
CA TRP A 32 2.55 -3.75 -1.39
C TRP A 32 3.50 -4.93 -1.65
N GLY A 33 3.65 -5.82 -0.67
CA GLY A 33 4.50 -7.00 -0.82
C GLY A 33 4.01 -7.92 -1.93
N ALA A 34 2.69 -8.13 -2.03
CA ALA A 34 2.10 -8.91 -3.11
C ALA A 34 2.36 -8.25 -4.48
N GLY A 35 2.25 -6.93 -4.55
CA GLY A 35 2.54 -6.17 -5.77
C GLY A 35 4.01 -6.29 -6.18
N GLN A 36 4.92 -6.27 -5.21
CA GLN A 36 6.36 -6.42 -5.45
C GLN A 36 6.69 -7.76 -6.11
N VAL A 37 6.23 -8.86 -5.52
CA VAL A 37 6.56 -10.19 -6.04
C VAL A 37 5.85 -10.46 -7.38
N THR A 38 4.66 -9.92 -7.58
CA THR A 38 3.94 -10.03 -8.85
C THR A 38 4.67 -9.26 -9.95
N ALA A 39 5.13 -8.05 -9.65
CA ALA A 39 5.91 -7.24 -10.60
C ALA A 39 7.23 -7.92 -10.96
N ALA A 40 7.81 -8.69 -10.04
CA ALA A 40 9.02 -9.45 -10.29
C ALA A 40 8.78 -10.74 -11.09
N GLY A 41 7.53 -11.02 -11.49
CA GLY A 41 7.19 -12.20 -12.27
C GLY A 41 6.88 -13.44 -11.45
N GLU A 42 6.67 -13.29 -10.15
CA GLU A 42 6.40 -14.40 -9.24
C GLU A 42 5.11 -14.19 -8.45
N PRO A 43 3.94 -14.13 -9.14
CA PRO A 43 2.67 -13.85 -8.44
C PRO A 43 2.31 -14.90 -7.40
N ALA A 44 2.70 -16.15 -7.58
CA ALA A 44 2.41 -17.19 -6.58
C ALA A 44 3.11 -16.92 -5.26
N ALA A 45 4.24 -16.21 -5.27
CA ALA A 45 4.96 -15.86 -4.06
C ALA A 45 4.15 -14.93 -3.14
N ALA A 46 3.14 -14.23 -3.65
CA ALA A 46 2.27 -13.40 -2.84
C ALA A 46 1.53 -14.21 -1.77
N TYR A 47 1.29 -15.50 -2.04
CA TYR A 47 0.61 -16.40 -1.12
C TYR A 47 1.57 -17.25 -0.30
N ASP A 48 2.86 -17.14 -0.54
CA ASP A 48 3.88 -17.83 0.24
C ASP A 48 4.21 -17.00 1.47
N LEU A 49 3.94 -17.55 2.65
CA LEU A 49 4.14 -16.82 3.91
C LEU A 49 5.59 -16.41 4.11
N ALA A 50 6.54 -17.29 3.76
CA ALA A 50 7.96 -16.97 3.91
C ALA A 50 8.39 -15.85 2.97
N ALA A 51 7.91 -15.85 1.72
CA ALA A 51 8.21 -14.81 0.75
C ALA A 51 7.63 -13.47 1.19
N GLN A 52 6.39 -13.45 1.67
CA GLN A 52 5.75 -12.24 2.17
C GLN A 52 6.48 -11.70 3.39
N GLN A 53 6.86 -12.57 4.31
CA GLN A 53 7.62 -12.15 5.48
C GLN A 53 8.92 -11.49 5.07
N GLN A 54 9.66 -12.10 4.15
CA GLN A 54 10.95 -11.57 3.69
C GLN A 54 10.80 -10.21 3.03
N VAL A 55 9.85 -10.05 2.11
CA VAL A 55 9.63 -8.81 1.38
C VAL A 55 9.21 -7.69 2.34
N GLN A 56 8.28 -7.98 3.24
CA GLN A 56 7.74 -6.97 4.15
C GLN A 56 8.76 -6.56 5.20
N THR A 57 9.47 -7.51 5.80
CA THR A 57 10.44 -7.19 6.85
C THR A 57 11.70 -6.55 6.30
N SER A 58 12.00 -6.72 5.00
CA SER A 58 13.13 -6.03 4.36
C SER A 58 12.96 -4.50 4.38
N THR A 59 11.76 -4.00 4.60
CA THR A 59 11.50 -2.57 4.73
C THR A 59 11.80 -2.01 6.12
N GLY A 60 12.21 -2.86 7.06
CA GLY A 60 12.42 -2.49 8.45
C GLY A 60 11.19 -2.63 9.31
N SER A 61 10.11 -3.20 8.78
CA SER A 61 8.88 -3.41 9.53
C SER A 61 9.10 -4.43 10.65
N PRO A 62 8.58 -4.18 11.86
CA PRO A 62 8.68 -5.14 12.96
C PRO A 62 7.74 -6.34 12.80
N GLY A 63 6.72 -6.22 11.95
CA GLY A 63 5.75 -7.28 11.71
C GLY A 63 5.44 -7.44 10.24
N TRP A 64 4.57 -8.38 9.91
CA TRP A 64 4.15 -8.63 8.54
C TRP A 64 2.74 -9.22 8.53
N PHE A 65 2.11 -9.17 7.35
CA PHE A 65 0.73 -9.63 7.17
C PHE A 65 0.63 -10.59 5.99
N ALA A 66 -0.18 -11.65 6.14
CA ALA A 66 -0.45 -12.56 5.03
C ALA A 66 -1.35 -11.90 3.99
N PHE A 67 -1.12 -12.24 2.72
CA PHE A 67 -1.99 -11.80 1.63
C PHE A 67 -3.07 -12.85 1.41
N VAL A 68 -4.33 -12.44 1.50
CA VAL A 68 -5.47 -13.37 1.46
C VAL A 68 -6.49 -13.03 0.37
N ASN A 69 -6.19 -12.09 -0.50
CA ASN A 69 -7.10 -11.66 -1.55
C ASN A 69 -7.03 -12.58 -2.77
N PRO A 70 -8.10 -12.64 -3.62
CA PRO A 70 -8.11 -13.49 -4.81
C PRO A 70 -7.02 -13.13 -5.83
N PRO A 71 -6.53 -14.10 -6.64
CA PRO A 71 -5.46 -13.85 -7.61
C PRO A 71 -5.66 -12.68 -8.58
N PRO A 72 -6.86 -12.42 -9.13
CA PRO A 72 -7.03 -11.27 -10.03
C PRO A 72 -6.66 -9.94 -9.39
N PHE A 73 -6.76 -9.82 -8.08
CA PHE A 73 -6.41 -8.61 -7.36
C PHE A 73 -4.91 -8.30 -7.44
N LEU A 74 -4.07 -9.32 -7.63
CA LEU A 74 -2.62 -9.15 -7.73
C LEU A 74 -2.22 -8.18 -8.85
N PHE A 75 -2.90 -8.26 -9.99
CA PHE A 75 -2.57 -7.42 -11.13
C PHE A 75 -2.86 -5.95 -10.86
N ALA A 76 -3.88 -5.68 -10.06
CA ALA A 76 -4.20 -4.30 -9.64
C ALA A 76 -3.15 -3.75 -8.68
N LEU A 77 -2.41 -4.61 -7.97
CA LEU A 77 -1.40 -4.21 -7.01
C LEU A 77 -0.01 -3.98 -7.62
N VAL A 78 0.21 -4.43 -8.87
CA VAL A 78 1.52 -4.28 -9.52
C VAL A 78 2.01 -2.84 -9.55
N PRO A 79 1.18 -1.84 -9.93
CA PRO A 79 1.65 -0.45 -9.92
C PRO A 79 2.13 0.01 -8.54
N LEU A 80 1.46 -0.42 -7.48
CA LEU A 80 1.89 -0.09 -6.12
C LEU A 80 3.20 -0.77 -5.77
N GLY A 81 3.37 -2.03 -6.19
CA GLY A 81 4.58 -2.79 -5.92
C GLY A 81 5.82 -2.28 -6.67
N LEU A 82 5.62 -1.52 -7.75
CA LEU A 82 6.72 -0.90 -8.48
C LEU A 82 7.25 0.36 -7.80
N LEU A 83 6.53 0.89 -6.82
CA LEU A 83 6.90 2.10 -6.10
C LEU A 83 7.62 1.75 -4.80
N PRO A 84 8.56 2.60 -4.35
CA PRO A 84 9.09 2.47 -2.99
C PRO A 84 7.95 2.55 -1.96
N LEU A 85 8.11 1.86 -0.85
CA LEU A 85 7.05 1.76 0.16
C LEU A 85 6.48 3.12 0.60
N PRO A 86 7.29 4.14 0.92
CA PRO A 86 6.73 5.44 1.32
C PRO A 86 5.85 6.06 0.25
N ILE A 87 6.27 6.01 -1.00
CA ILE A 87 5.52 6.60 -2.11
C ILE A 87 4.26 5.79 -2.37
N ALA A 88 4.35 4.46 -2.33
CA ALA A 88 3.20 3.58 -2.50
C ALA A 88 2.15 3.84 -1.42
N TRP A 89 2.56 4.06 -0.18
CA TRP A 89 1.66 4.38 0.92
C TRP A 89 0.90 5.68 0.67
N ILE A 90 1.61 6.72 0.22
CA ILE A 90 0.99 8.01 -0.08
C ILE A 90 -0.03 7.87 -1.22
N VAL A 91 0.34 7.13 -2.27
CA VAL A 91 -0.58 6.89 -3.39
C VAL A 91 -1.82 6.12 -2.93
N TRP A 92 -1.62 5.10 -2.11
CA TRP A 92 -2.72 4.30 -1.57
C TRP A 92 -3.70 5.15 -0.77
N VAL A 93 -3.18 5.98 0.15
CA VAL A 93 -4.01 6.86 0.96
C VAL A 93 -4.75 7.85 0.08
N ALA A 94 -4.06 8.45 -0.89
CA ALA A 94 -4.68 9.43 -1.79
C ALA A 94 -5.81 8.81 -2.61
N LEU A 95 -5.62 7.59 -3.14
CA LEU A 95 -6.63 6.91 -3.93
C LEU A 95 -7.84 6.52 -3.08
N THR A 96 -7.62 5.97 -1.90
CA THR A 96 -8.72 5.54 -1.03
C THR A 96 -9.49 6.74 -0.49
N TRP A 97 -8.80 7.82 -0.15
CA TRP A 97 -9.45 9.04 0.33
C TRP A 97 -10.15 9.78 -0.81
N GLY A 98 -9.52 9.82 -2.00
CA GLY A 98 -10.16 10.39 -3.18
C GLY A 98 -11.47 9.70 -3.52
N ALA A 99 -11.49 8.37 -3.46
CA ALA A 99 -12.70 7.61 -3.71
C ALA A 99 -13.79 7.89 -2.67
N SER A 100 -13.41 8.08 -1.40
CA SER A 100 -14.38 8.37 -0.34
C SER A 100 -14.94 9.78 -0.41
N LEU A 101 -14.26 10.71 -1.08
CA LEU A 101 -14.69 12.10 -1.21
C LEU A 101 -15.55 12.34 -2.46
N GLN A 102 -15.68 11.37 -3.34
CA GLN A 102 -16.50 11.54 -4.53
C GLN A 102 -17.99 11.51 -4.18
N PRO A 103 -18.78 12.44 -4.74
CA PRO A 103 -20.23 12.42 -4.54
C PRO A 103 -20.82 11.15 -5.18
N ARG A 104 -21.76 10.59 -4.45
CA ARG A 104 -22.48 9.39 -4.93
C ARG A 104 -23.77 9.77 -5.61
#